data_e746a90b47d37194669718c2a09c86c2
#
_entry.id   e746a90b47d37194669718c2a09c86c2
#
_cell.length_a   1.000
_cell.length_b   1.000
_cell.length_c   1.000
_cell.angle_alpha   90.00
_cell.angle_beta   90.00
_cell.angle_gamma   90.00
#
_symmetry.space_group_name_H-M   'P 1'
#
loop_
_entity.id
_entity.type
_entity.pdbx_description
1 polymer ?
#
loop_
_entity_poly.entity_id
_entity_poly.type
_entity_poly.pdbx_seq_one_letter_code
_entity_poly.pdbx_strand_id
1 'polypeptide(L)'
;MRKKYVIPISIFLFFISDIIFAQQIIPLYNSALDCDLDKKDRIVEEGGSTYIYEIKSPEIWYYPSENQESNKPAVLVIPGGGYTFLSITNEGISIAKWLNSIGIDAFMLKHRLPNNYSGSCKQIVATQDAFRAIELIRENSSKWKIDSNNVGVIGFSAGGHLASAISTKGKLNINKPNFAVLVYPVITMSLDSKTWTFNSLFGKNPNPDIIKKYSNDLFVDNTTPPTILIHSNNDEGTPPENSISYYSALRKNNIPAALHIWEDGGHGYGLGKGRGSIESWPKIVHEWMKVRNIID
;
A
#
# COMPACT_ATOMS: atom_id res chain seq x y z
N MET A 1 -1.32 -59.63 40.50
CA MET A 1 -1.93 -58.96 39.35
C MET A 1 -1.67 -57.44 39.45
N ARG A 2 -0.72 -56.91 38.63
CA ARG A 2 -0.41 -55.48 38.60
C ARG A 2 -1.23 -54.82 37.47
N LYS A 3 -2.17 -53.90 37.80
CA LYS A 3 -2.92 -53.11 36.84
C LYS A 3 -1.98 -52.06 36.23
N LYS A 4 -1.75 -52.14 34.92
CA LYS A 4 -1.10 -51.06 34.14
C LYS A 4 -2.13 -50.00 33.82
N TYR A 5 -1.93 -48.78 34.35
CA TYR A 5 -2.70 -47.62 33.94
C TYR A 5 -2.05 -47.05 32.66
N VAL A 6 -2.79 -47.08 31.57
CA VAL A 6 -2.43 -46.40 30.34
C VAL A 6 -3.00 -45.01 30.44
N ILE A 7 -2.15 -43.98 30.53
CA ILE A 7 -2.55 -42.56 30.47
C ILE A 7 -2.68 -42.21 29.00
N PRO A 8 -3.86 -41.74 28.52
CA PRO A 8 -3.98 -41.28 27.16
C PRO A 8 -3.26 -39.92 27.04
N ILE A 9 -2.20 -39.89 26.20
CA ILE A 9 -1.57 -38.64 25.77
C ILE A 9 -2.54 -37.98 24.79
N SER A 10 -3.32 -36.99 25.26
CA SER A 10 -4.07 -36.09 24.42
C SER A 10 -3.09 -35.17 23.68
N ILE A 11 -2.83 -35.50 22.43
CA ILE A 11 -2.13 -34.58 21.52
C ILE A 11 -3.08 -33.43 21.23
N PHE A 12 -2.90 -32.31 21.93
CA PHE A 12 -3.47 -31.04 21.54
C PHE A 12 -2.74 -30.56 20.28
N LEU A 13 -3.31 -30.84 19.13
CA LEU A 13 -2.96 -30.17 17.88
C LEU A 13 -3.37 -28.69 18.02
N PHE A 14 -2.42 -27.86 18.43
CA PHE A 14 -2.52 -26.42 18.22
C PHE A 14 -2.54 -26.20 16.70
N PHE A 15 -3.72 -25.99 16.13
CA PHE A 15 -3.86 -25.26 14.88
C PHE A 15 -3.43 -23.82 15.18
N ILE A 16 -2.14 -23.54 15.00
CA ILE A 16 -1.67 -22.17 14.87
C ILE A 16 -2.18 -21.74 13.50
N SER A 17 -3.34 -21.07 13.51
CA SER A 17 -3.74 -20.28 12.35
C SER A 17 -2.58 -19.31 12.07
N ASP A 18 -2.07 -19.31 10.84
CA ASP A 18 -1.05 -18.37 10.32
C ASP A 18 -1.58 -16.94 10.30
N ILE A 19 -2.18 -16.49 11.38
CA ILE A 19 -2.75 -15.17 11.54
C ILE A 19 -1.63 -14.24 12.01
N ILE A 20 -1.14 -13.44 11.05
CA ILE A 20 -0.62 -12.09 11.25
C ILE A 20 0.69 -12.03 12.07
N PHE A 21 1.82 -12.18 11.39
CA PHE A 21 3.12 -11.78 11.95
C PHE A 21 3.44 -10.30 11.69
N ALA A 22 2.49 -9.40 12.00
CA ALA A 22 2.90 -8.05 12.35
C ALA A 22 3.53 -8.13 13.74
N GLN A 23 4.78 -7.71 13.89
CA GLN A 23 5.42 -7.71 15.20
C GLN A 23 4.79 -6.64 16.11
N GLN A 24 4.18 -5.62 15.54
CA GLN A 24 3.51 -4.55 16.27
C GLN A 24 2.39 -3.91 15.43
N ILE A 25 1.22 -3.71 16.04
CA ILE A 25 0.13 -2.89 15.52
C ILE A 25 0.19 -1.53 16.20
N ILE A 26 0.18 -0.44 15.43
CA ILE A 26 0.38 0.91 15.90
C ILE A 26 -0.77 1.78 15.41
N PRO A 27 -1.62 2.31 16.31
CA PRO A 27 -2.66 3.26 15.94
C PRO A 27 -2.07 4.52 15.30
N LEU A 28 -2.71 5.04 14.24
CA LEU A 28 -2.28 6.30 13.64
C LEU A 28 -2.57 7.52 14.52
N TYR A 29 -3.61 7.42 15.36
CA TYR A 29 -4.10 8.53 16.19
C TYR A 29 -4.39 8.06 17.60
N ASN A 30 -4.12 8.94 18.57
CA ASN A 30 -4.37 8.70 19.99
C ASN A 30 -5.62 9.41 20.52
N SER A 31 -6.36 10.11 19.65
CA SER A 31 -7.56 10.88 19.98
C SER A 31 -8.68 10.62 18.99
N ALA A 32 -9.88 11.04 19.32
CA ALA A 32 -11.03 11.00 18.40
C ALA A 32 -10.74 11.80 17.13
N LEU A 33 -11.28 11.35 16.01
CA LEU A 33 -11.11 11.94 14.68
C LEU A 33 -12.37 12.72 14.29
N ASP A 34 -12.19 13.85 13.59
CA ASP A 34 -13.30 14.64 13.06
C ASP A 34 -14.18 13.84 12.09
N CYS A 35 -13.57 12.89 11.36
CA CYS A 35 -14.26 11.95 10.49
C CYS A 35 -14.20 10.56 11.11
N ASP A 36 -15.02 10.32 12.14
CA ASP A 36 -15.14 9.01 12.77
C ASP A 36 -16.24 8.17 12.12
N LEU A 37 -16.11 6.85 12.20
CA LEU A 37 -17.09 5.88 11.73
C LEU A 37 -17.70 5.17 12.94
N ASP A 38 -19.01 5.25 13.10
CA ASP A 38 -19.72 4.53 14.17
C ASP A 38 -19.98 3.06 13.78
N LYS A 39 -18.92 2.37 13.40
CA LYS A 39 -18.92 0.96 13.03
C LYS A 39 -17.60 0.32 13.41
N LYS A 40 -17.61 -0.97 13.75
CA LYS A 40 -16.38 -1.74 13.96
C LYS A 40 -15.78 -2.16 12.61
N ASP A 41 -14.48 -2.42 12.61
CA ASP A 41 -13.78 -3.02 11.47
C ASP A 41 -14.47 -4.35 11.09
N ARG A 42 -14.75 -4.54 9.80
CA ARG A 42 -15.37 -5.76 9.28
C ARG A 42 -14.31 -6.54 8.49
N ILE A 43 -13.89 -7.66 9.06
CA ILE A 43 -12.89 -8.57 8.45
C ILE A 43 -13.64 -9.70 7.75
N VAL A 44 -13.23 -10.03 6.53
CA VAL A 44 -13.77 -11.11 5.71
C VAL A 44 -12.63 -11.98 5.24
N GLU A 45 -12.75 -13.28 5.49
CA GLU A 45 -11.84 -14.32 4.98
C GLU A 45 -12.52 -15.02 3.82
N GLU A 46 -11.91 -14.98 2.63
CA GLU A 46 -12.46 -15.60 1.43
C GLU A 46 -11.33 -16.14 0.54
N GLY A 47 -11.42 -17.39 0.12
CA GLY A 47 -10.44 -18.02 -0.77
C GLY A 47 -9.01 -18.02 -0.22
N GLY A 48 -8.83 -18.05 1.11
CA GLY A 48 -7.51 -17.96 1.77
C GLY A 48 -6.93 -16.55 1.82
N SER A 49 -7.73 -15.54 1.50
CA SER A 49 -7.35 -14.12 1.55
C SER A 49 -8.19 -13.37 2.56
N THR A 50 -7.55 -12.42 3.25
CA THR A 50 -8.17 -11.50 4.22
C THR A 50 -8.46 -10.18 3.55
N TYR A 51 -9.69 -9.71 3.72
CA TYR A 51 -10.15 -8.38 3.31
C TYR A 51 -10.69 -7.62 4.50
N ILE A 52 -10.43 -6.31 4.58
CA ILE A 52 -10.98 -5.45 5.64
C ILE A 52 -11.85 -4.36 5.03
N TYR A 53 -13.09 -4.31 5.51
CA TYR A 53 -14.08 -3.29 5.19
C TYR A 53 -14.39 -2.46 6.42
N GLU A 54 -15.04 -1.30 6.24
CA GLU A 54 -15.60 -0.49 7.35
C GLU A 54 -14.56 -0.20 8.46
N ILE A 55 -13.40 0.32 8.07
CA ILE A 55 -12.29 0.58 8.98
C ILE A 55 -12.63 1.77 9.88
N LYS A 56 -12.73 1.52 11.19
CA LYS A 56 -12.90 2.51 12.24
C LYS A 56 -11.55 3.00 12.77
N SER A 57 -10.65 2.07 13.03
CA SER A 57 -9.37 2.34 13.66
C SER A 57 -8.24 2.23 12.66
N PRO A 58 -7.81 3.36 12.04
CA PRO A 58 -6.68 3.34 11.14
C PRO A 58 -5.38 3.12 11.90
N GLU A 59 -4.51 2.26 11.35
CA GLU A 59 -3.28 1.84 12.00
C GLU A 59 -2.23 1.40 11.00
N ILE A 60 -0.96 1.30 11.41
CA ILE A 60 0.10 0.65 10.66
C ILE A 60 0.49 -0.66 11.34
N TRP A 61 0.73 -1.69 10.53
CA TRP A 61 1.19 -3.00 10.96
C TRP A 61 2.65 -3.14 10.60
N TYR A 62 3.51 -3.18 11.61
CA TYR A 62 4.95 -3.22 11.44
C TYR A 62 5.45 -4.64 11.24
N TYR A 63 6.21 -4.85 10.18
CA TYR A 63 6.89 -6.09 9.78
C TYR A 63 8.39 -5.80 9.70
N PRO A 64 9.18 -6.09 10.74
CA PRO A 64 10.63 -5.89 10.70
C PRO A 64 11.30 -6.91 9.77
N SER A 65 12.31 -6.47 9.05
CA SER A 65 13.23 -7.36 8.36
C SER A 65 14.19 -8.02 9.37
N GLU A 66 14.81 -9.13 8.98
CA GLU A 66 15.86 -9.78 9.79
C GLU A 66 17.17 -8.99 9.81
N ASN A 67 17.30 -7.99 8.95
CA ASN A 67 18.46 -7.10 8.93
C ASN A 67 18.52 -6.31 10.26
N GLN A 68 19.61 -6.51 11.02
CA GLN A 68 19.84 -5.87 12.32
C GLN A 68 20.65 -4.57 12.23
N GLU A 69 21.02 -4.15 11.01
CA GLU A 69 21.76 -2.92 10.81
C GLU A 69 20.97 -1.69 11.24
N SER A 70 21.69 -0.64 11.59
CA SER A 70 21.11 0.69 11.79
C SER A 70 20.99 1.43 10.47
N ASN A 71 20.03 2.35 10.38
CA ASN A 71 19.77 3.18 9.20
C ASN A 71 19.29 2.40 7.96
N LYS A 72 18.55 1.32 8.17
CA LYS A 72 17.94 0.54 7.08
C LYS A 72 16.75 1.28 6.45
N PRO A 73 16.44 0.99 5.17
CA PRO A 73 15.27 1.56 4.51
C PRO A 73 13.97 1.01 5.10
N ALA A 74 12.91 1.79 4.94
CA ALA A 74 11.54 1.36 5.28
C ALA A 74 10.56 1.67 4.16
N VAL A 75 9.50 0.88 4.05
CA VAL A 75 8.45 1.05 3.04
C VAL A 75 7.06 1.01 3.68
N LEU A 76 6.27 2.04 3.43
CA LEU A 76 4.84 2.03 3.69
C LEU A 76 4.14 1.26 2.58
N VAL A 77 3.48 0.15 2.91
CA VAL A 77 2.72 -0.70 2.00
C VAL A 77 1.25 -0.30 2.04
N ILE A 78 0.69 0.10 0.90
CA ILE A 78 -0.69 0.56 0.78
C ILE A 78 -1.47 -0.42 -0.12
N PRO A 79 -2.27 -1.34 0.47
CA PRO A 79 -3.10 -2.26 -0.30
C PRO A 79 -4.17 -1.54 -1.12
N GLY A 80 -4.60 -2.16 -2.23
CA GLY A 80 -5.74 -1.73 -3.01
C GLY A 80 -7.08 -2.27 -2.50
N GLY A 81 -8.10 -2.16 -3.34
CA GLY A 81 -9.48 -2.57 -3.06
C GLY A 81 -10.51 -1.49 -3.38
N GLY A 82 -10.21 -0.62 -4.37
CA GLY A 82 -11.13 0.39 -4.90
C GLY A 82 -11.65 1.39 -3.86
N TYR A 83 -10.93 1.61 -2.76
CA TYR A 83 -11.38 2.37 -1.59
C TYR A 83 -12.66 1.83 -0.93
N THR A 84 -13.03 0.60 -1.24
CA THR A 84 -14.19 -0.10 -0.68
C THR A 84 -13.78 -1.14 0.38
N PHE A 85 -12.61 -1.73 0.19
CA PHE A 85 -11.95 -2.66 1.12
C PHE A 85 -10.43 -2.54 1.02
N LEU A 86 -9.70 -3.26 1.86
CA LEU A 86 -8.25 -3.47 1.74
C LEU A 86 -7.96 -4.94 1.46
N SER A 87 -7.13 -5.21 0.44
CA SER A 87 -6.62 -6.54 0.07
C SER A 87 -5.42 -6.91 0.95
N ILE A 88 -5.69 -7.32 2.20
CA ILE A 88 -4.68 -7.45 3.25
C ILE A 88 -3.67 -8.55 2.95
N THR A 89 -4.11 -9.75 2.57
CA THR A 89 -3.20 -10.88 2.35
C THR A 89 -2.34 -10.65 1.12
N ASN A 90 -2.96 -10.35 -0.02
CA ASN A 90 -2.29 -10.33 -1.32
C ASN A 90 -1.40 -9.09 -1.52
N GLU A 91 -1.93 -7.91 -1.19
CA GLU A 91 -1.27 -6.61 -1.45
C GLU A 91 -0.72 -5.95 -0.18
N GLY A 92 -0.90 -6.59 0.97
CA GLY A 92 -0.37 -6.18 2.26
C GLY A 92 0.70 -7.14 2.79
N ILE A 93 0.27 -8.25 3.42
CA ILE A 93 1.14 -9.19 4.13
C ILE A 93 2.18 -9.84 3.20
N SER A 94 1.74 -10.29 2.00
CA SER A 94 2.65 -10.93 1.04
C SER A 94 3.74 -9.96 0.57
N ILE A 95 3.40 -8.69 0.40
CA ILE A 95 4.33 -7.63 0.00
C ILE A 95 5.28 -7.29 1.16
N ALA A 96 4.78 -7.17 2.39
CA ALA A 96 5.61 -6.94 3.56
C ALA A 96 6.65 -8.05 3.76
N LYS A 97 6.24 -9.32 3.62
CA LYS A 97 7.14 -10.49 3.68
C LYS A 97 8.20 -10.46 2.57
N TRP A 98 7.82 -10.06 1.34
CA TRP A 98 8.78 -9.89 0.26
C TRP A 98 9.79 -8.78 0.57
N LEU A 99 9.36 -7.61 1.02
CA LEU A 99 10.24 -6.51 1.42
C LEU A 99 11.21 -6.95 2.52
N ASN A 100 10.73 -7.69 3.53
CA ASN A 100 11.57 -8.22 4.59
C ASN A 100 12.65 -9.18 4.05
N SER A 101 12.31 -10.01 3.05
CA SER A 101 13.27 -10.94 2.43
C SER A 101 14.42 -10.26 1.68
N ILE A 102 14.29 -8.98 1.37
CA ILE A 102 15.33 -8.14 0.75
C ILE A 102 15.88 -7.06 1.72
N GLY A 103 15.68 -7.25 3.04
CA GLY A 103 16.28 -6.42 4.08
C GLY A 103 15.56 -5.10 4.38
N ILE A 104 14.33 -4.89 3.90
CA ILE A 104 13.55 -3.67 4.08
C ILE A 104 12.49 -3.87 5.15
N ASP A 105 12.40 -2.96 6.11
CA ASP A 105 11.29 -2.93 7.06
C ASP A 105 10.01 -2.47 6.37
N ALA A 106 8.91 -3.17 6.60
CA ALA A 106 7.63 -2.86 5.99
C ALA A 106 6.58 -2.43 7.02
N PHE A 107 5.79 -1.43 6.67
CA PHE A 107 4.67 -0.94 7.45
C PHE A 107 3.41 -1.01 6.59
N MET A 108 2.54 -1.98 6.83
CA MET A 108 1.28 -2.07 6.09
C MET A 108 0.26 -1.10 6.67
N LEU A 109 -0.34 -0.29 5.81
CA LEU A 109 -1.33 0.70 6.18
C LEU A 109 -2.75 0.11 6.14
N LYS A 110 -3.42 0.09 7.27
CA LYS A 110 -4.86 -0.08 7.37
C LYS A 110 -5.49 1.32 7.47
N HIS A 111 -5.81 1.92 6.32
CA HIS A 111 -6.38 3.27 6.25
C HIS A 111 -7.90 3.25 6.18
N ARG A 112 -8.54 4.34 6.61
CA ARG A 112 -9.98 4.55 6.44
C ARG A 112 -10.38 4.54 4.97
N LEU A 113 -11.56 4.01 4.69
CA LEU A 113 -12.04 3.78 3.32
C LEU A 113 -13.03 4.87 2.91
N PRO A 114 -12.73 5.67 1.89
CA PRO A 114 -13.61 6.71 1.35
C PRO A 114 -15.06 6.28 1.14
N ASN A 115 -15.28 5.04 0.71
CA ASN A 115 -16.63 4.50 0.47
C ASN A 115 -17.53 4.49 1.72
N ASN A 116 -16.95 4.47 2.91
CA ASN A 116 -17.70 4.43 4.18
C ASN A 116 -18.11 5.82 4.70
N TYR A 117 -17.71 6.88 4.00
CA TYR A 117 -17.91 8.27 4.42
C TYR A 117 -18.74 9.06 3.42
N SER A 118 -19.20 10.23 3.83
CA SER A 118 -19.91 11.20 3.01
C SER A 118 -19.28 12.59 3.11
N GLY A 119 -19.71 13.52 2.28
CA GLY A 119 -19.23 14.89 2.29
C GLY A 119 -17.71 15.00 2.11
N SER A 120 -17.09 15.95 2.79
CA SER A 120 -15.65 16.21 2.74
C SER A 120 -14.82 15.06 3.31
N CYS A 121 -15.33 14.33 4.32
CA CYS A 121 -14.65 13.19 4.93
C CYS A 121 -14.33 12.10 3.90
N LYS A 122 -15.27 11.82 3.00
CA LYS A 122 -15.09 10.84 1.92
C LYS A 122 -13.79 11.04 1.13
N GLN A 123 -13.38 12.27 0.95
CA GLN A 123 -12.25 12.62 0.08
C GLN A 123 -10.91 12.71 0.81
N ILE A 124 -10.93 12.94 2.13
CA ILE A 124 -9.71 13.27 2.87
C ILE A 124 -9.18 12.15 3.76
N VAL A 125 -10.06 11.25 4.28
CA VAL A 125 -9.69 10.29 5.33
C VAL A 125 -8.49 9.41 4.95
N ALA A 126 -8.49 8.80 3.76
CA ALA A 126 -7.41 7.93 3.34
C ALA A 126 -6.07 8.69 3.21
N THR A 127 -6.11 9.90 2.62
CA THR A 127 -4.90 10.71 2.42
C THR A 127 -4.33 11.22 3.75
N GLN A 128 -5.20 11.60 4.70
CA GLN A 128 -4.78 11.96 6.06
C GLN A 128 -4.08 10.79 6.75
N ASP A 129 -4.65 9.58 6.65
CA ASP A 129 -4.08 8.39 7.25
C ASP A 129 -2.72 8.04 6.65
N ALA A 130 -2.58 8.14 5.33
CA ALA A 130 -1.31 7.86 4.65
C ALA A 130 -0.22 8.88 4.98
N PHE A 131 -0.56 10.18 5.08
CA PHE A 131 0.38 11.20 5.55
C PHE A 131 0.82 10.93 6.99
N ARG A 132 -0.15 10.64 7.87
CA ARG A 132 0.16 10.35 9.27
C ARG A 132 1.02 9.10 9.43
N ALA A 133 0.83 8.08 8.59
CA ALA A 133 1.65 6.88 8.60
C ALA A 133 3.12 7.18 8.30
N ILE A 134 3.43 7.97 7.27
CA ILE A 134 4.81 8.39 6.96
C ILE A 134 5.41 9.22 8.11
N GLU A 135 4.63 10.14 8.68
CA GLU A 135 5.07 10.93 9.85
C GLU A 135 5.43 10.02 11.02
N LEU A 136 4.56 9.07 11.40
CA LEU A 136 4.81 8.13 12.48
C LEU A 136 6.05 7.27 12.25
N ILE A 137 6.29 6.80 11.01
CA ILE A 137 7.48 6.03 10.68
C ILE A 137 8.73 6.88 10.92
N ARG A 138 8.74 8.13 10.49
CA ARG A 138 9.87 9.03 10.68
C ARG A 138 10.07 9.45 12.14
N GLU A 139 9.00 9.78 12.86
CA GLU A 139 9.02 10.13 14.28
C GLU A 139 9.63 9.01 15.15
N ASN A 140 9.43 7.76 14.75
CA ASN A 140 9.91 6.59 15.47
C ASN A 140 11.12 5.90 14.80
N SER A 141 11.77 6.54 13.84
CA SER A 141 12.86 5.95 13.06
C SER A 141 14.00 5.43 13.92
N SER A 142 14.38 6.16 14.95
CA SER A 142 15.43 5.73 15.91
C SER A 142 15.04 4.45 16.67
N LYS A 143 13.76 4.30 17.06
CA LYS A 143 13.24 3.12 17.76
C LYS A 143 13.35 1.87 16.88
N TRP A 144 13.11 2.00 15.57
CA TRP A 144 13.12 0.89 14.62
C TRP A 144 14.45 0.77 13.87
N LYS A 145 15.43 1.63 14.17
CA LYS A 145 16.74 1.69 13.47
C LYS A 145 16.61 1.94 11.96
N ILE A 146 15.66 2.79 11.58
CA ILE A 146 15.35 3.16 10.19
C ILE A 146 16.03 4.48 9.85
N ASP A 147 16.49 4.63 8.62
CA ASP A 147 16.86 5.94 8.08
C ASP A 147 15.61 6.74 7.74
N SER A 148 15.34 7.82 8.48
CA SER A 148 14.20 8.71 8.24
C SER A 148 14.24 9.38 6.87
N ASN A 149 15.40 9.42 6.20
CA ASN A 149 15.57 9.94 4.85
C ASN A 149 15.46 8.85 3.76
N ASN A 150 15.19 7.60 4.15
CA ASN A 150 15.02 6.47 3.23
C ASN A 150 13.70 5.72 3.50
N VAL A 151 12.60 6.49 3.60
CA VAL A 151 11.25 5.98 3.80
C VAL A 151 10.48 6.08 2.49
N GLY A 152 10.23 4.94 1.84
CA GLY A 152 9.48 4.83 0.59
C GLY A 152 8.03 4.45 0.77
N VAL A 153 7.32 4.36 -0.35
CA VAL A 153 5.94 3.85 -0.43
C VAL A 153 5.80 2.84 -1.56
N ILE A 154 5.04 1.79 -1.33
CA ILE A 154 4.53 0.90 -2.38
C ILE A 154 3.00 0.87 -2.32
N GLY A 155 2.34 1.08 -3.45
CA GLY A 155 0.88 1.10 -3.50
C GLY A 155 0.30 0.35 -4.69
N PHE A 156 -0.83 -0.32 -4.46
CA PHE A 156 -1.50 -1.21 -5.39
C PHE A 156 -2.88 -0.67 -5.78
N SER A 157 -3.24 -0.61 -7.07
CA SER A 157 -4.56 -0.20 -7.51
C SER A 157 -5.01 1.16 -6.90
N ALA A 158 -6.09 1.20 -6.15
CA ALA A 158 -6.50 2.37 -5.37
C ALA A 158 -5.47 2.78 -4.30
N GLY A 159 -4.72 1.83 -3.73
CA GLY A 159 -3.57 2.10 -2.88
C GLY A 159 -2.41 2.77 -3.64
N GLY A 160 -2.27 2.47 -4.93
CA GLY A 160 -1.37 3.18 -5.85
C GLY A 160 -1.80 4.63 -6.09
N HIS A 161 -3.11 4.89 -6.16
CA HIS A 161 -3.64 6.25 -6.16
C HIS A 161 -3.27 7.00 -4.88
N LEU A 162 -3.42 6.37 -3.72
CA LEU A 162 -3.07 6.97 -2.45
C LEU A 162 -1.55 7.20 -2.33
N ALA A 163 -0.73 6.24 -2.75
CA ALA A 163 0.72 6.37 -2.79
C ALA A 163 1.18 7.52 -3.70
N SER A 164 0.62 7.65 -4.90
CA SER A 164 0.91 8.77 -5.80
C SER A 164 0.42 10.11 -5.25
N ALA A 165 -0.70 10.13 -4.52
CA ALA A 165 -1.22 11.33 -3.88
C ALA A 165 -0.26 11.87 -2.80
N ILE A 166 0.26 11.01 -1.91
CA ILE A 166 1.24 11.44 -0.91
C ILE A 166 2.61 11.76 -1.51
N SER A 167 2.96 11.16 -2.64
CA SER A 167 4.19 11.44 -3.39
C SER A 167 4.17 12.83 -4.04
N THR A 168 3.02 13.28 -4.50
CA THR A 168 2.88 14.59 -5.18
C THR A 168 2.51 15.73 -4.23
N LYS A 169 1.68 15.47 -3.22
CA LYS A 169 1.07 16.49 -2.34
C LYS A 169 1.68 16.57 -0.95
N GLY A 170 2.54 15.62 -0.59
CA GLY A 170 3.22 15.59 0.71
C GLY A 170 4.24 16.71 0.87
N LYS A 171 4.63 16.98 2.13
CA LYS A 171 5.67 17.93 2.49
C LYS A 171 7.01 17.19 2.64
N LEU A 172 8.05 17.71 1.98
CA LEU A 172 9.41 17.16 2.07
C LEU A 172 9.85 16.99 3.53
N ASN A 173 10.55 15.90 3.80
CA ASN A 173 11.09 15.52 5.11
C ASN A 173 10.05 15.40 6.24
N ILE A 174 8.76 15.53 5.95
CA ILE A 174 7.66 15.35 6.89
C ILE A 174 6.85 14.12 6.51
N ASN A 175 6.06 14.20 5.45
CA ASN A 175 5.13 13.15 5.05
C ASN A 175 5.14 12.80 3.55
N LYS A 176 6.08 13.37 2.78
CA LYS A 176 6.37 12.94 1.40
C LYS A 176 7.35 11.76 1.44
N PRO A 177 7.09 10.62 0.78
CA PRO A 177 8.04 9.52 0.71
C PRO A 177 9.30 9.89 -0.06
N ASN A 178 10.40 9.16 0.15
CA ASN A 178 11.67 9.38 -0.53
C ASN A 178 11.77 8.68 -1.89
N PHE A 179 10.96 7.63 -2.08
CA PHE A 179 10.80 6.91 -3.35
C PHE A 179 9.41 6.26 -3.42
N ALA A 180 8.95 5.92 -4.61
CA ALA A 180 7.65 5.27 -4.79
C ALA A 180 7.73 4.08 -5.75
N VAL A 181 6.99 3.02 -5.40
CA VAL A 181 6.71 1.86 -6.26
C VAL A 181 5.20 1.80 -6.47
N LEU A 182 4.74 1.94 -7.70
CA LEU A 182 3.32 1.98 -8.03
C LEU A 182 2.96 0.76 -8.90
N VAL A 183 2.11 -0.12 -8.38
CA VAL A 183 1.76 -1.38 -9.03
C VAL A 183 0.30 -1.33 -9.49
N TYR A 184 0.08 -1.41 -10.79
CA TYR A 184 -1.23 -1.20 -11.45
C TYR A 184 -2.04 -0.05 -10.86
N PRO A 185 -1.42 1.14 -10.68
CA PRO A 185 -2.03 2.20 -9.90
C PRO A 185 -3.18 2.87 -10.64
N VAL A 186 -4.23 3.24 -9.91
CA VAL A 186 -5.11 4.31 -10.36
C VAL A 186 -4.36 5.63 -10.21
N ILE A 187 -4.38 6.50 -11.21
CA ILE A 187 -3.68 7.79 -11.22
C ILE A 187 -4.62 8.92 -11.61
N THR A 188 -5.19 8.84 -12.83
CA THR A 188 -6.08 9.89 -13.34
C THR A 188 -7.53 9.47 -13.21
N MET A 189 -8.34 10.33 -12.61
CA MET A 189 -9.75 10.05 -12.38
C MET A 189 -10.60 10.12 -13.64
N SER A 190 -10.13 10.80 -14.68
CA SER A 190 -10.85 10.88 -15.96
C SER A 190 -10.89 9.53 -16.70
N LEU A 191 -9.84 8.69 -16.57
CA LEU A 191 -9.79 7.35 -17.15
C LEU A 191 -10.57 6.33 -16.30
N ASP A 192 -10.63 6.55 -14.98
CA ASP A 192 -11.23 5.65 -14.00
C ASP A 192 -12.71 5.98 -13.70
N SER A 193 -13.34 6.80 -14.54
CA SER A 193 -14.69 7.35 -14.27
C SER A 193 -15.82 6.32 -14.08
N LYS A 194 -15.57 5.05 -14.38
CA LYS A 194 -16.54 3.95 -14.25
C LYS A 194 -16.13 2.90 -13.23
N THR A 195 -14.97 3.06 -12.57
CA THR A 195 -14.43 2.06 -11.65
C THR A 195 -14.93 2.26 -10.21
N TRP A 196 -14.64 1.28 -9.38
CA TRP A 196 -14.94 1.33 -7.94
C TRP A 196 -14.23 2.50 -7.25
N THR A 197 -12.98 2.76 -7.58
CA THR A 197 -12.17 3.85 -7.01
C THR A 197 -12.83 5.21 -7.20
N PHE A 198 -13.27 5.50 -8.45
CA PHE A 198 -13.97 6.73 -8.77
C PHE A 198 -15.27 6.89 -7.95
N ASN A 199 -16.11 5.85 -7.99
CA ASN A 199 -17.39 5.87 -7.27
C ASN A 199 -17.19 5.98 -5.75
N SER A 200 -16.16 5.33 -5.20
CA SER A 200 -15.82 5.37 -3.79
C SER A 200 -15.38 6.76 -3.34
N LEU A 201 -14.66 7.51 -4.19
CA LEU A 201 -14.19 8.87 -3.89
C LEU A 201 -15.27 9.93 -4.10
N PHE A 202 -16.05 9.82 -5.17
CA PHE A 202 -16.86 10.94 -5.64
C PHE A 202 -18.36 10.67 -5.64
N GLY A 203 -18.78 9.40 -5.69
CA GLY A 203 -20.19 9.06 -5.92
C GLY A 203 -20.59 9.29 -7.39
N LYS A 204 -21.88 9.51 -7.65
CA LYS A 204 -22.44 9.43 -9.01
C LYS A 204 -22.20 10.66 -9.90
N ASN A 205 -22.13 11.87 -9.33
CA ASN A 205 -22.06 13.13 -10.10
C ASN A 205 -21.06 14.11 -9.45
N PRO A 206 -19.74 13.87 -9.57
CA PRO A 206 -18.74 14.77 -9.00
C PRO A 206 -18.61 16.06 -9.82
N ASN A 207 -18.22 17.14 -9.17
CA ASN A 207 -17.78 18.36 -9.83
C ASN A 207 -16.49 18.09 -10.62
N PRO A 208 -16.35 18.56 -11.88
CA PRO A 208 -15.13 18.41 -12.69
C PRO A 208 -13.84 18.87 -12.01
N ASP A 209 -13.89 19.90 -11.18
CA ASP A 209 -12.71 20.41 -10.46
C ASP A 209 -12.20 19.40 -9.40
N ILE A 210 -13.11 18.64 -8.80
CA ILE A 210 -12.74 17.60 -7.86
C ILE A 210 -12.04 16.43 -8.58
N ILE A 211 -12.47 16.08 -9.79
CA ILE A 211 -11.83 15.05 -10.63
C ILE A 211 -10.37 15.44 -10.90
N LYS A 212 -10.14 16.68 -11.32
CA LYS A 212 -8.79 17.22 -11.55
C LYS A 212 -7.94 17.17 -10.28
N LYS A 213 -8.51 17.59 -9.13
CA LYS A 213 -7.83 17.59 -7.83
C LYS A 213 -7.31 16.21 -7.41
N TYR A 214 -7.95 15.13 -7.86
CA TYR A 214 -7.58 13.76 -7.53
C TYR A 214 -6.91 13.00 -8.69
N SER A 215 -6.64 13.64 -9.82
CA SER A 215 -5.80 13.13 -10.90
C SER A 215 -4.34 13.48 -10.59
N ASN A 216 -3.60 12.52 -10.03
CA ASN A 216 -2.30 12.79 -9.39
C ASN A 216 -1.16 13.10 -10.38
N ASP A 217 -1.28 12.70 -11.65
CA ASP A 217 -0.37 13.07 -12.73
C ASP A 217 -0.31 14.60 -12.96
N LEU A 218 -1.38 15.32 -12.65
CA LEU A 218 -1.44 16.78 -12.75
C LEU A 218 -0.67 17.53 -11.66
N PHE A 219 -0.23 16.84 -10.61
CA PHE A 219 0.45 17.41 -9.44
C PHE A 219 1.92 16.98 -9.33
N VAL A 220 2.44 16.32 -10.34
CA VAL A 220 3.86 15.99 -10.41
C VAL A 220 4.67 17.27 -10.59
N ASP A 221 5.63 17.48 -9.70
CA ASP A 221 6.55 18.62 -9.70
C ASP A 221 8.01 18.14 -9.43
N ASN A 222 8.95 19.10 -9.35
CA ASN A 222 10.36 18.82 -9.11
C ASN A 222 10.68 18.27 -7.70
N THR A 223 9.70 18.19 -6.80
CA THR A 223 9.82 17.60 -5.47
C THR A 223 9.22 16.19 -5.38
N THR A 224 8.60 15.72 -6.46
CA THR A 224 8.06 14.36 -6.53
C THR A 224 9.20 13.34 -6.48
N PRO A 225 9.10 12.26 -5.67
CA PRO A 225 10.20 11.33 -5.52
C PRO A 225 10.45 10.46 -6.76
N PRO A 226 11.67 9.89 -6.91
CA PRO A 226 11.93 8.84 -7.88
C PRO A 226 10.90 7.73 -7.81
N THR A 227 10.38 7.29 -8.95
CA THR A 227 9.25 6.36 -9.02
C THR A 227 9.46 5.26 -10.06
N ILE A 228 9.15 4.01 -9.68
CA ILE A 228 8.99 2.91 -10.63
C ILE A 228 7.52 2.50 -10.72
N LEU A 229 7.03 2.28 -11.93
CA LEU A 229 5.66 1.85 -12.22
C LEU A 229 5.65 0.45 -12.86
N ILE A 230 4.75 -0.37 -12.39
CA ILE A 230 4.56 -1.78 -12.79
C ILE A 230 3.11 -1.95 -13.24
N HIS A 231 2.89 -2.46 -14.46
CA HIS A 231 1.54 -2.64 -15.00
C HIS A 231 1.45 -3.84 -15.94
N SER A 232 0.24 -4.28 -16.26
CA SER A 232 -0.03 -5.21 -17.35
C SER A 232 -0.93 -4.55 -18.41
N ASN A 233 -0.68 -4.87 -19.69
CA ASN A 233 -1.38 -4.28 -20.80
C ASN A 233 -2.87 -4.70 -20.87
N ASN A 234 -3.18 -5.93 -20.41
CA ASN A 234 -4.53 -6.47 -20.35
C ASN A 234 -5.25 -6.22 -19.02
N ASP A 235 -4.88 -5.17 -18.28
CA ASP A 235 -5.57 -4.77 -17.06
C ASP A 235 -6.90 -4.07 -17.37
N GLU A 236 -8.01 -4.81 -17.21
CA GLU A 236 -9.38 -4.29 -17.40
C GLU A 236 -9.90 -3.53 -16.18
N GLY A 237 -9.28 -3.70 -15.01
CA GLY A 237 -9.67 -3.02 -13.76
C GLY A 237 -9.13 -1.61 -13.65
N THR A 238 -7.89 -1.41 -14.13
CA THR A 238 -7.21 -0.12 -14.17
C THR A 238 -6.39 -0.05 -15.46
N PRO A 239 -6.79 0.75 -16.46
CA PRO A 239 -6.07 0.82 -17.74
C PRO A 239 -4.61 1.27 -17.56
N PRO A 240 -3.63 0.67 -18.30
CA PRO A 240 -2.20 0.99 -18.18
C PRO A 240 -1.85 2.45 -18.52
N GLU A 241 -2.75 3.17 -19.19
CA GLU A 241 -2.66 4.60 -19.45
C GLU A 241 -2.50 5.42 -18.15
N ASN A 242 -3.00 4.93 -17.00
CA ASN A 242 -2.74 5.53 -15.70
C ASN A 242 -1.23 5.60 -15.42
N SER A 243 -0.53 4.48 -15.57
CA SER A 243 0.93 4.43 -15.39
C SER A 243 1.68 5.24 -16.45
N ILE A 244 1.23 5.20 -17.71
CA ILE A 244 1.83 5.95 -18.81
C ILE A 244 1.70 7.46 -18.57
N SER A 245 0.53 7.94 -18.14
CA SER A 245 0.29 9.36 -17.82
C SER A 245 1.20 9.85 -16.70
N TYR A 246 1.28 9.09 -15.59
CA TYR A 246 2.14 9.46 -14.46
C TYR A 246 3.63 9.45 -14.83
N TYR A 247 4.08 8.42 -15.53
CA TYR A 247 5.46 8.35 -16.06
C TYR A 247 5.80 9.52 -16.96
N SER A 248 4.89 9.91 -17.85
CA SER A 248 5.06 11.06 -18.74
C SER A 248 5.18 12.36 -17.96
N ALA A 249 4.38 12.53 -16.90
CA ALA A 249 4.44 13.69 -16.01
C ALA A 249 5.76 13.73 -15.21
N LEU A 250 6.25 12.58 -14.70
CA LEU A 250 7.56 12.47 -14.04
C LEU A 250 8.70 12.88 -14.98
N ARG A 251 8.72 12.35 -16.19
CA ARG A 251 9.73 12.70 -17.21
C ARG A 251 9.73 14.19 -17.55
N LYS A 252 8.54 14.79 -17.73
CA LYS A 252 8.39 16.22 -18.01
C LYS A 252 9.00 17.11 -16.90
N ASN A 253 8.97 16.63 -15.66
CA ASN A 253 9.53 17.31 -14.50
C ASN A 253 10.98 16.87 -14.16
N ASN A 254 11.65 16.10 -15.04
CA ASN A 254 13.01 15.56 -14.85
C ASN A 254 13.16 14.68 -13.60
N ILE A 255 12.09 14.01 -13.17
CA ILE A 255 12.12 13.05 -12.06
C ILE A 255 12.61 11.70 -12.57
N PRO A 256 13.55 11.04 -11.90
CA PRO A 256 13.98 9.70 -12.25
C PRO A 256 12.79 8.72 -12.18
N ALA A 257 12.48 8.06 -13.29
CA ALA A 257 11.34 7.18 -13.40
C ALA A 257 11.64 5.95 -14.26
N ALA A 258 11.05 4.82 -13.88
CA ALA A 258 10.98 3.60 -14.69
C ALA A 258 9.54 3.17 -14.89
N LEU A 259 9.23 2.60 -16.05
CA LEU A 259 7.91 2.04 -16.36
C LEU A 259 8.10 0.68 -17.02
N HIS A 260 7.46 -0.34 -16.47
CA HIS A 260 7.42 -1.69 -17.03
C HIS A 260 5.97 -2.12 -17.24
N ILE A 261 5.66 -2.52 -18.45
CA ILE A 261 4.33 -3.03 -18.82
C ILE A 261 4.53 -4.40 -19.46
N TRP A 262 3.90 -5.42 -18.89
CA TRP A 262 3.82 -6.77 -19.45
C TRP A 262 2.57 -6.93 -20.31
N GLU A 263 2.63 -7.79 -21.31
CA GLU A 263 1.49 -8.09 -22.18
C GLU A 263 0.32 -8.66 -21.36
N ASP A 264 0.62 -9.62 -20.47
CA ASP A 264 -0.35 -10.31 -19.63
C ASP A 264 -0.07 -10.13 -18.14
N GLY A 265 -1.11 -10.23 -17.32
CA GLY A 265 -1.09 -10.12 -15.86
C GLY A 265 -2.45 -9.83 -15.27
N GLY A 266 -3.29 -9.09 -16.02
CA GLY A 266 -4.60 -8.62 -15.56
C GLY A 266 -4.46 -7.62 -14.41
N HIS A 267 -5.47 -7.56 -13.54
CA HIS A 267 -5.50 -6.70 -12.35
C HIS A 267 -5.35 -7.50 -11.06
N GLY A 268 -4.85 -6.86 -9.99
CA GLY A 268 -4.85 -7.44 -8.63
C GLY A 268 -3.94 -8.64 -8.44
N TYR A 269 -2.83 -8.73 -9.20
CA TYR A 269 -1.94 -9.89 -9.17
C TYR A 269 -1.01 -9.95 -7.94
N GLY A 270 -0.93 -8.90 -7.11
CA GLY A 270 -0.01 -8.86 -5.96
C GLY A 270 1.43 -9.13 -6.41
N LEU A 271 2.08 -10.17 -5.85
CA LEU A 271 3.44 -10.60 -6.29
C LEU A 271 3.48 -11.28 -7.67
N GLY A 272 2.33 -11.50 -8.32
CA GLY A 272 2.26 -12.12 -9.65
C GLY A 272 2.59 -13.61 -9.68
N LYS A 273 2.64 -14.30 -8.53
CA LYS A 273 3.02 -15.72 -8.46
C LYS A 273 2.10 -16.59 -9.30
N GLY A 274 2.71 -17.39 -10.22
CA GLY A 274 1.99 -18.28 -11.11
C GLY A 274 1.22 -17.57 -12.25
N ARG A 275 1.47 -16.27 -12.49
CA ARG A 275 0.83 -15.48 -13.54
C ARG A 275 1.76 -15.14 -14.72
N GLY A 276 2.66 -16.07 -15.06
CA GLY A 276 3.56 -15.92 -16.20
C GLY A 276 4.65 -14.86 -15.99
N SER A 277 4.94 -14.08 -17.02
CA SER A 277 6.09 -13.16 -17.03
C SER A 277 5.98 -12.03 -16.01
N ILE A 278 4.76 -11.66 -15.59
CA ILE A 278 4.53 -10.63 -14.57
C ILE A 278 5.12 -11.02 -13.21
N GLU A 279 5.32 -12.31 -12.92
CA GLU A 279 5.96 -12.79 -11.69
C GLU A 279 7.38 -12.23 -11.48
N SER A 280 8.00 -11.73 -12.53
CA SER A 280 9.35 -11.14 -12.50
C SER A 280 9.41 -9.73 -11.91
N TRP A 281 8.28 -9.03 -11.73
CA TRP A 281 8.28 -7.63 -11.32
C TRP A 281 8.96 -7.36 -9.96
N PRO A 282 8.86 -8.22 -8.92
CA PRO A 282 9.54 -7.96 -7.65
C PRO A 282 11.06 -7.92 -7.80
N LYS A 283 11.62 -8.75 -8.69
CA LYS A 283 13.06 -8.75 -9.01
C LYS A 283 13.46 -7.44 -9.71
N ILE A 284 12.63 -6.95 -10.63
CA ILE A 284 12.90 -5.69 -11.35
C ILE A 284 12.89 -4.50 -10.37
N VAL A 285 11.94 -4.46 -9.44
CA VAL A 285 11.88 -3.42 -8.41
C VAL A 285 13.09 -3.51 -7.48
N HIS A 286 13.51 -4.71 -7.07
CA HIS A 286 14.71 -4.93 -6.26
C HIS A 286 15.97 -4.37 -6.96
N GLU A 287 16.19 -4.69 -8.24
CA GLU A 287 17.31 -4.15 -9.01
C GLU A 287 17.22 -2.61 -9.17
N TRP A 288 16.02 -2.07 -9.37
CA TRP A 288 15.80 -0.62 -9.42
C TRP A 288 16.18 0.05 -8.10
N MET A 289 15.82 -0.56 -6.96
CA MET A 289 16.19 -0.05 -5.63
C MET A 289 17.71 -0.02 -5.44
N LYS A 290 18.44 -1.04 -5.91
CA LYS A 290 19.92 -1.05 -5.90
C LYS A 290 20.51 0.06 -6.75
N VAL A 291 20.07 0.21 -7.99
CA VAL A 291 20.52 1.30 -8.88
C VAL A 291 20.26 2.68 -8.28
N ARG A 292 19.25 2.81 -7.44
CA ARG A 292 18.91 4.05 -6.73
C ARG A 292 19.61 4.22 -5.37
N ASN A 293 20.46 3.27 -4.97
CA ASN A 293 21.10 3.23 -3.65
C ASN A 293 20.10 3.31 -2.48
N ILE A 294 18.92 2.71 -2.65
CA ILE A 294 17.91 2.55 -1.60
C ILE A 294 18.30 1.38 -0.71
N ILE A 295 18.84 0.34 -1.32
CA ILE A 295 19.43 -0.86 -0.70
C ILE A 295 20.79 -1.14 -1.33
N ASP A 296 21.61 -1.96 -0.69
CA ASP A 296 22.93 -2.42 -1.18
C ASP A 296 22.82 -3.45 -2.33
#